data_e36c51d8f6dd5f9ffe2e484820e917fa
#
_entry.id   e36c51d8f6dd5f9ffe2e484820e917fa
#
_cell.length_a   1.000
_cell.length_b   1.000
_cell.length_c   1.000
_cell.angle_alpha   90.00
_cell.angle_beta   90.00
_cell.angle_gamma   90.00
#
_symmetry.space_group_name_H-M   'P 1'
#
loop_
_entity.id
_entity.type
_entity.pdbx_description
1 polymer ?
#
loop_
_entity_poly.entity_id
_entity_poly.type
_entity_poly.pdbx_seq_one_letter_code
_entity_poly.pdbx_strand_id
1 'polypeptide(L)'
;GIIIDLKFKFNRPRPFQLASHYNIDFGNEKLESMHTPSYPSGHSTQGILIGKVLQTKLPINTDAFLEAGKRISYSRNIGRAHYPSDSRLGEDIGDAMFRYIRDKI
;
A
#
# COMPACT_ATOMS: atom_id res chain seq x y z
N GLY A 1 -5.60 -5.76 12.68
CA GLY A 1 -5.63 -4.32 12.61
C GLY A 1 -6.61 -3.79 11.59
N ILE A 2 -6.71 -2.48 11.47
CA ILE A 2 -7.70 -1.84 10.61
C ILE A 2 -7.55 -2.21 9.13
N ILE A 3 -6.32 -2.33 8.64
CA ILE A 3 -6.08 -2.66 7.23
C ILE A 3 -6.55 -4.10 6.93
N ILE A 4 -6.24 -5.05 7.78
CA ILE A 4 -6.68 -6.44 7.62
C ILE A 4 -8.20 -6.54 7.68
N ASP A 5 -8.83 -5.82 8.60
CA ASP A 5 -10.29 -5.81 8.72
C ASP A 5 -10.95 -5.26 7.44
N LEU A 6 -10.41 -4.17 6.89
CA LEU A 6 -10.89 -3.61 5.63
C LEU A 6 -10.65 -4.55 4.45
N LYS A 7 -9.51 -5.23 4.40
CA LYS A 7 -9.21 -6.20 3.33
C LYS A 7 -10.27 -7.29 3.27
N PHE A 8 -10.62 -7.88 4.41
CA PHE A 8 -11.60 -8.94 4.44
C PHE A 8 -13.04 -8.44 4.28
N LYS A 9 -13.33 -7.20 4.66
CA LYS A 9 -14.63 -6.58 4.41
C LYS A 9 -14.91 -6.42 2.91
N PHE A 10 -13.94 -5.89 2.15
CA PHE A 10 -14.09 -5.68 0.71
C PHE A 10 -13.78 -6.94 -0.10
N ASN A 11 -12.86 -7.76 0.39
CA ASN A 11 -12.50 -9.06 -0.19
C ASN A 11 -12.19 -9.01 -1.69
N ARG A 12 -11.45 -7.96 -2.12
CA ARG A 12 -11.10 -7.79 -3.53
C ARG A 12 -10.03 -8.80 -3.94
N PRO A 13 -10.22 -9.56 -5.03
CA PRO A 13 -9.15 -10.43 -5.52
C PRO A 13 -7.98 -9.61 -6.04
N ARG A 14 -6.77 -10.13 -5.85
CA ARG A 14 -5.57 -9.46 -6.38
C ARG A 14 -5.49 -9.57 -7.90
N PRO A 15 -4.75 -8.66 -8.57
CA PRO A 15 -4.65 -8.69 -10.04
C PRO A 15 -4.21 -10.05 -10.59
N PHE A 16 -3.26 -10.74 -9.95
CA PHE A 16 -2.82 -12.04 -10.42
C PHE A 16 -3.92 -13.10 -10.33
N GLN A 17 -4.77 -13.02 -9.31
CA GLN A 17 -5.89 -13.95 -9.14
C GLN A 17 -6.96 -13.73 -10.21
N LEU A 18 -7.26 -12.46 -10.50
CA LEU A 18 -8.24 -12.12 -11.53
C LEU A 18 -7.73 -12.49 -12.91
N ALA A 19 -6.45 -12.25 -13.18
CA ALA A 19 -5.82 -12.65 -14.43
C ALA A 19 -5.91 -14.16 -14.66
N SER A 20 -5.64 -14.94 -13.61
CA SER A 20 -5.76 -16.41 -13.66
C SER A 20 -7.19 -16.85 -13.99
N HIS A 21 -8.18 -16.18 -13.38
CA HIS A 21 -9.60 -16.48 -13.64
C HIS A 21 -9.99 -16.26 -15.10
N TYR A 22 -9.42 -15.25 -15.76
CA TYR A 22 -9.67 -14.93 -17.16
C TYR A 22 -8.61 -15.50 -18.11
N ASN A 23 -7.74 -16.40 -17.64
CA ASN A 23 -6.66 -17.02 -18.43
C ASN A 23 -5.68 -16.00 -19.03
N ILE A 24 -5.43 -14.90 -18.32
CA ILE A 24 -4.45 -13.90 -18.70
C ILE A 24 -3.14 -14.22 -17.99
N ASP A 25 -2.07 -14.37 -18.76
CA ASP A 25 -0.74 -14.67 -18.17
C ASP A 25 0.02 -13.39 -17.92
N PHE A 26 0.27 -13.09 -16.64
CA PHE A 26 1.12 -11.99 -16.20
C PHE A 26 2.52 -12.44 -15.76
N GLY A 27 2.83 -13.74 -15.89
CA GLY A 27 4.01 -14.35 -15.28
C GLY A 27 3.68 -14.98 -13.93
N ASN A 28 4.65 -15.67 -13.36
CA ASN A 28 4.42 -16.57 -12.22
C ASN A 28 4.96 -16.05 -10.89
N GLU A 29 5.41 -14.80 -10.82
CA GLU A 29 5.96 -14.27 -9.58
C GLU A 29 4.85 -13.96 -8.58
N LYS A 30 4.90 -14.64 -7.43
CA LYS A 30 4.00 -14.40 -6.29
C LYS A 30 4.83 -13.94 -5.10
N LEU A 31 4.43 -12.82 -4.52
CA LEU A 31 5.03 -12.31 -3.30
C LEU A 31 4.29 -12.90 -2.09
N GLU A 32 5.00 -13.15 -0.99
CA GLU A 32 4.39 -13.71 0.22
C GLU A 32 3.24 -12.86 0.75
N SER A 33 3.35 -11.54 0.61
CA SER A 33 2.33 -10.61 1.05
C SER A 33 1.02 -10.68 0.26
N MET A 34 0.95 -11.52 -0.79
CA MET A 34 -0.24 -11.67 -1.63
C MET A 34 -1.27 -12.68 -1.11
N HIS A 35 -1.15 -13.14 0.14
CA HIS A 35 -2.07 -14.13 0.73
C HIS A 35 -3.38 -13.54 1.24
N THR A 36 -3.51 -12.22 1.31
CA THR A 36 -4.72 -11.54 1.76
C THR A 36 -5.38 -10.80 0.58
N PRO A 37 -6.66 -10.40 0.70
CA PRO A 37 -7.30 -9.59 -0.33
C PRO A 37 -6.56 -8.28 -0.62
N SER A 38 -6.73 -7.73 -1.83
CA SER A 38 -5.88 -6.65 -2.32
C SER A 38 -6.23 -5.26 -1.80
N TYR A 39 -7.47 -4.99 -1.48
CA TYR A 39 -7.97 -3.64 -1.20
C TYR A 39 -8.25 -3.45 0.29
N PRO A 40 -7.71 -2.47 0.97
CA PRO A 40 -6.68 -1.51 0.51
C PRO A 40 -5.25 -2.06 0.59
N SER A 41 -4.27 -1.34 0.01
CA SER A 41 -2.87 -1.74 0.04
C SER A 41 -2.22 -1.38 1.38
N GLY A 42 -1.75 -2.40 2.11
CA GLY A 42 -1.01 -2.22 3.36
C GLY A 42 0.36 -1.58 3.15
N HIS A 43 1.08 -1.97 2.09
CA HIS A 43 2.38 -1.38 1.79
C HIS A 43 2.28 0.11 1.45
N SER A 44 1.24 0.51 0.73
CA SER A 44 1.00 1.92 0.43
C SER A 44 0.70 2.72 1.69
N THR A 45 -0.15 2.18 2.58
CA THR A 45 -0.45 2.79 3.86
C THR A 45 0.81 2.98 4.70
N GLN A 46 1.60 1.92 4.85
CA GLN A 46 2.84 1.95 5.64
C GLN A 46 3.87 2.89 5.03
N GLY A 47 4.04 2.85 3.71
CA GLY A 47 5.00 3.71 3.03
C GLY A 47 4.72 5.19 3.25
N ILE A 48 3.47 5.61 3.10
CA ILE A 48 3.08 7.00 3.30
C ILE A 48 3.17 7.39 4.79
N LEU A 49 2.66 6.56 5.69
CA LEU A 49 2.68 6.84 7.12
C LEU A 49 4.12 6.98 7.62
N ILE A 50 4.98 6.01 7.32
CA ILE A 50 6.38 6.03 7.77
C ILE A 50 7.12 7.19 7.13
N GLY A 51 6.91 7.44 5.84
CA GLY A 51 7.55 8.56 5.13
C GLY A 51 7.22 9.90 5.78
N LYS A 52 5.96 10.12 6.14
CA LYS A 52 5.53 11.36 6.78
C LYS A 52 6.04 11.50 8.22
N VAL A 53 6.08 10.40 8.97
CA VAL A 53 6.65 10.41 10.33
C VAL A 53 8.13 10.78 10.27
N LEU A 54 8.90 10.17 9.39
CA LEU A 54 10.32 10.48 9.23
C LEU A 54 10.54 11.93 8.78
N GLN A 55 9.72 12.41 7.86
CA GLN A 55 9.76 13.79 7.39
C GLN A 55 9.56 14.78 8.54
N THR A 56 8.69 14.44 9.49
CA THR A 56 8.41 15.28 10.67
C THR A 56 9.56 15.24 11.68
N LYS A 57 10.15 14.06 11.91
CA LYS A 57 11.18 13.86 12.93
C LYS A 57 12.58 14.22 12.45
N LEU A 58 12.85 14.09 11.15
CA LEU A 58 14.16 14.30 10.55
C LEU A 58 14.06 15.38 9.47
N PRO A 59 14.31 16.66 9.81
CA PRO A 59 14.09 17.77 8.86
C PRO A 59 15.05 17.82 7.69
N ILE A 60 16.08 16.97 7.64
CA ILE A 60 17.02 16.87 6.52
C ILE A 60 16.49 15.87 5.51
N ASN A 61 16.50 16.25 4.23
CA ASN A 61 16.01 15.40 3.11
C ASN A 61 14.55 14.99 3.24
N THR A 62 13.70 15.92 3.64
CA THR A 62 12.30 15.66 3.95
C THR A 62 11.53 15.00 2.79
N ASP A 63 11.77 15.44 1.55
CA ASP A 63 11.05 14.91 0.39
C ASP A 63 11.46 13.49 0.05
N ALA A 64 12.69 13.09 0.36
CA ALA A 64 13.21 11.77 0.04
C ALA A 64 12.44 10.66 0.77
N PHE A 65 12.03 10.87 2.01
CA PHE A 65 11.29 9.87 2.79
C PHE A 65 9.91 9.62 2.21
N LEU A 66 9.20 10.69 1.83
CA LEU A 66 7.87 10.56 1.23
C LEU A 66 7.95 9.94 -0.16
N GLU A 67 8.95 10.31 -0.95
CA GLU A 67 9.17 9.71 -2.27
C GLU A 67 9.48 8.22 -2.18
N ALA A 68 10.28 7.81 -1.19
CA ALA A 68 10.55 6.39 -0.96
C ALA A 68 9.26 5.63 -0.66
N GLY A 69 8.37 6.20 0.15
CA GLY A 69 7.06 5.62 0.43
C GLY A 69 6.21 5.46 -0.83
N LYS A 70 6.20 6.48 -1.69
CA LYS A 70 5.47 6.44 -2.97
C LYS A 70 6.05 5.40 -3.93
N ARG A 71 7.38 5.21 -3.94
CA ARG A 71 8.01 4.17 -4.74
C ARG A 71 7.62 2.77 -4.29
N ILE A 72 7.52 2.55 -2.99
CA ILE A 72 7.04 1.28 -2.44
C ILE A 72 5.63 1.03 -2.93
N SER A 73 4.75 2.02 -2.84
CA SER A 73 3.37 1.94 -3.32
C SER A 73 3.31 1.57 -4.81
N TYR A 74 4.07 2.27 -5.64
CA TYR A 74 4.11 2.04 -7.08
C TYR A 74 4.67 0.66 -7.43
N SER A 75 5.70 0.20 -6.73
CA SER A 75 6.29 -1.11 -6.98
C SER A 75 5.29 -2.26 -6.78
N ARG A 76 4.32 -2.08 -5.88
CA ARG A 76 3.26 -3.09 -5.66
C ARG A 76 2.35 -3.22 -6.88
N ASN A 77 2.12 -2.13 -7.61
CA ASN A 77 1.34 -2.17 -8.86
C ASN A 77 2.12 -2.90 -9.97
N ILE A 78 3.41 -2.62 -10.09
CA ILE A 78 4.28 -3.31 -11.05
C ILE A 78 4.37 -4.80 -10.73
N GLY A 79 4.47 -5.17 -9.45
CA GLY A 79 4.49 -6.56 -9.01
C GLY A 79 3.14 -7.28 -9.14
N ARG A 80 2.11 -6.62 -9.65
CA ARG A 80 0.76 -7.16 -9.83
C ARG A 80 0.10 -7.64 -8.54
N ALA A 81 0.58 -7.12 -7.42
CA ALA A 81 -0.01 -7.38 -6.11
C ALA A 81 -1.28 -6.56 -5.90
N HIS A 82 -1.30 -5.34 -6.46
CA HIS A 82 -2.35 -4.37 -6.24
C HIS A 82 -2.80 -3.67 -7.52
N TYR A 83 -4.06 -3.24 -7.51
CA TYR A 83 -4.59 -2.29 -8.48
C TYR A 83 -4.20 -0.86 -8.05
N PRO A 84 -4.13 0.10 -8.98
CA PRO A 84 -3.90 1.50 -8.62
C PRO A 84 -4.88 2.04 -7.56
N SER A 85 -6.14 1.60 -7.59
CA SER A 85 -7.13 2.01 -6.58
C SER A 85 -6.83 1.47 -5.19
N ASP A 86 -6.24 0.27 -5.07
CA ASP A 86 -5.77 -0.29 -3.79
C ASP A 86 -4.69 0.61 -3.18
N SER A 87 -3.75 1.05 -4.03
CA SER A 87 -2.64 1.91 -3.62
C SER A 87 -3.13 3.29 -3.22
N ARG A 88 -4.06 3.88 -3.99
CA ARG A 88 -4.63 5.19 -3.66
C ARG A 88 -5.33 5.19 -2.32
N LEU A 89 -6.19 4.21 -2.06
CA LEU A 89 -6.85 4.14 -0.75
C LEU A 89 -5.82 3.88 0.36
N GLY A 90 -4.84 3.00 0.12
CA GLY A 90 -3.77 2.75 1.07
C GLY A 90 -3.01 4.02 1.43
N GLU A 91 -2.65 4.82 0.43
CA GLU A 91 -1.99 6.11 0.62
C GLU A 91 -2.87 7.09 1.40
N ASP A 92 -4.15 7.17 1.07
CA ASP A 92 -5.10 8.04 1.77
C ASP A 92 -5.26 7.62 3.24
N ILE A 93 -5.30 6.33 3.52
CA ILE A 93 -5.36 5.81 4.89
C ILE A 93 -4.08 6.17 5.64
N GLY A 94 -2.91 6.01 5.01
CA GLY A 94 -1.63 6.39 5.60
C GLY A 94 -1.57 7.86 5.96
N ASP A 95 -2.06 8.72 5.06
CA ASP A 95 -2.14 10.15 5.31
C ASP A 95 -3.10 10.50 6.46
N ALA A 96 -4.27 9.86 6.48
CA ALA A 96 -5.25 10.05 7.56
C ALA A 96 -4.69 9.59 8.92
N MET A 97 -4.02 8.45 8.96
CA MET A 97 -3.37 7.96 10.17
C MET A 97 -2.27 8.91 10.65
N PHE A 98 -1.48 9.46 9.73
CA PHE A 98 -0.46 10.45 10.07
C PHE A 98 -1.10 11.70 10.69
N ARG A 99 -2.16 12.22 10.08
CA ARG A 99 -2.86 13.40 10.61
C ARG A 99 -3.41 13.16 12.02
N TYR A 100 -3.83 11.93 12.30
CA TYR A 100 -4.31 11.56 13.62
C TYR A 100 -3.20 11.54 14.67
N ILE A 101 -2.02 11.03 14.32
CA ILE A 101 -0.94 10.81 15.29
C ILE A 101 0.07 11.96 15.36
N ARG A 102 0.09 12.88 14.38
CA ARG A 102 1.16 13.90 14.27
C ARG A 102 1.32 14.76 15.52
N ASP A 103 0.24 15.04 16.22
CA ASP A 103 0.26 15.84 17.43
C ASP A 103 0.70 15.04 18.66
N LYS A 104 0.85 13.73 18.52
CA LYS A 104 1.23 12.79 19.59
C LYS A 104 2.68 12.32 19.49
N ILE A 105 3.36 12.67 18.41
CA ILE A 105 4.74 12.24 18.16
C ILE A 105 5.80 13.39 18.31
#